data_12f7a8b9ff5a5d4f352a1004ff39232c
#
_entry.id   12f7a8b9ff5a5d4f352a1004ff39232c
#
_cell.length_a   1.000
_cell.length_b   1.000
_cell.length_c   1.000
_cell.angle_alpha   90.00
_cell.angle_beta   90.00
_cell.angle_gamma   90.00
#
_symmetry.space_group_name_H-M   'P 1'
#
loop_
_entity.id
_entity.type
_entity.pdbx_description
1 polymer ?
#
loop_
_entity_poly.entity_id
_entity_poly.type
_entity_poly.pdbx_seq_one_letter_code
_entity_poly.pdbx_strand_id
1 'polypeptide(L)'
;IGVENDGEPPFSQFADLKKASEGTDGMFRVLLSHNPTHWRREVLPDTDIELMLAGHTHAMQAIMFGHSLASLIYPEWGGMYTEGDRGLYVNIGIGYVGLPFRFGAWPEITVLTLRN
;
A
#
# COMPACT_ATOMS: atom_id res chain seq x y z
N ILE A 1 11.26 6.93 3.48
CA ILE A 1 11.36 6.03 4.65
C ILE A 1 10.81 4.67 4.33
N GLY A 2 11.21 3.63 5.04
CA GLY A 2 10.73 2.26 4.85
C GLY A 2 10.58 1.54 6.18
N VAL A 3 9.63 0.64 6.24
CA VAL A 3 9.36 -0.20 7.41
C VAL A 3 9.28 -1.67 7.02
N GLU A 4 9.46 -2.54 8.00
CA GLU A 4 9.18 -3.97 7.83
C GLU A 4 7.68 -4.23 7.68
N ASN A 5 7.32 -5.48 7.39
CA ASN A 5 5.92 -5.84 7.17
C ASN A 5 5.04 -5.51 8.38
N ASP A 6 3.90 -4.90 8.09
CA ASP A 6 2.92 -4.50 9.08
C ASP A 6 1.50 -4.68 8.54
N GLY A 7 0.91 -5.82 8.84
CA GLY A 7 -0.40 -6.22 8.37
C GLY A 7 -1.35 -6.61 9.50
N GLU A 8 -2.61 -6.79 9.14
CA GLU A 8 -3.60 -7.38 10.04
C GLU A 8 -3.27 -8.86 10.31
N PRO A 9 -3.58 -9.40 11.49
CA PRO A 9 -3.43 -10.83 11.77
C PRO A 9 -4.07 -11.70 10.67
N PRO A 10 -3.44 -12.78 10.24
CA PRO A 10 -2.25 -13.44 10.83
C PRO A 10 -0.88 -12.90 10.36
N PHE A 11 -0.83 -11.78 9.66
CA PHE A 11 0.42 -11.20 9.18
C PHE A 11 1.20 -10.55 10.32
N SER A 12 2.53 -10.52 10.15
CA SER A 12 3.45 -9.93 11.13
C SER A 12 3.28 -8.42 11.22
N GLN A 13 3.46 -7.88 12.42
CA GLN A 13 3.41 -6.46 12.74
C GLN A 13 4.76 -6.06 13.34
N PHE A 14 5.73 -5.76 12.49
CA PHE A 14 7.11 -5.43 12.87
C PHE A 14 7.53 -4.02 12.50
N ALA A 15 6.63 -3.24 11.91
CA ALA A 15 6.93 -1.87 11.56
C ALA A 15 7.17 -1.02 12.82
N ASP A 16 8.14 -0.13 12.72
CA ASP A 16 8.41 0.91 13.70
C ASP A 16 8.45 2.25 12.97
N LEU A 17 7.27 2.84 12.78
CA LEU A 17 7.10 4.12 12.09
C LEU A 17 7.80 5.25 12.81
N LYS A 18 7.81 5.24 14.14
CA LYS A 18 8.47 6.26 14.93
C LYS A 18 9.97 6.29 14.64
N LYS A 19 10.60 5.11 14.73
CA LYS A 19 12.02 4.97 14.43
C LYS A 19 12.34 5.29 12.96
N ALA A 20 11.50 4.83 12.03
CA ALA A 20 11.70 5.09 10.60
C ALA A 20 11.56 6.57 10.23
N SER A 21 10.81 7.35 11.03
CA SER A 21 10.58 8.78 10.81
C SER A 21 11.60 9.69 11.53
N GLU A 22 12.51 9.17 12.34
CA GLU A 22 13.50 9.95 13.04
C GLU A 22 14.36 10.79 12.07
N GLY A 23 14.48 12.10 12.36
CA GLY A 23 15.27 13.04 11.56
C GLY A 23 14.66 13.45 10.22
N THR A 24 13.37 13.15 9.99
CA THR A 24 12.67 13.52 8.75
C THR A 24 11.68 14.68 8.92
N ASP A 25 11.72 15.37 10.05
CA ASP A 25 10.81 16.47 10.35
C ASP A 25 10.89 17.58 9.29
N GLY A 26 9.73 18.05 8.82
CA GLY A 26 9.61 19.08 7.79
C GLY A 26 9.99 18.64 6.37
N MET A 27 10.25 17.37 6.14
CA MET A 27 10.50 16.82 4.81
C MET A 27 9.21 16.21 4.24
N PHE A 28 9.03 16.30 2.91
CA PHE A 28 8.04 15.48 2.23
C PHE A 28 8.44 13.99 2.34
N ARG A 29 7.59 13.18 2.93
CA ARG A 29 7.89 11.76 3.23
C ARG A 29 7.11 10.82 2.34
N VAL A 30 7.85 9.91 1.72
CA VAL A 30 7.30 8.75 1.03
C VAL A 30 7.60 7.51 1.89
N LEU A 31 6.54 6.83 2.33
CA LEU A 31 6.63 5.59 3.10
C LEU A 31 6.54 4.38 2.17
N LEU A 32 7.48 3.47 2.29
CA LEU A 32 7.41 2.14 1.69
C LEU A 32 6.95 1.15 2.78
N SER A 33 5.74 0.64 2.65
CA SER A 33 5.18 -0.37 3.55
C SER A 33 4.41 -1.40 2.74
N HIS A 34 4.69 -2.68 2.97
CA HIS A 34 4.19 -3.74 2.10
C HIS A 34 2.66 -3.90 2.13
N ASN A 35 2.05 -3.92 3.32
CA ASN A 35 0.62 -4.17 3.48
C ASN A 35 -0.19 -2.87 3.52
N PRO A 36 -1.22 -2.67 2.68
CA PRO A 36 -2.00 -1.44 2.64
C PRO A 36 -2.83 -1.19 3.91
N THR A 37 -3.14 -2.21 4.73
CA THR A 37 -3.87 -2.02 5.99
C THR A 37 -3.13 -1.15 6.99
N HIS A 38 -1.80 -1.06 6.88
CA HIS A 38 -0.96 -0.15 7.67
C HIS A 38 -1.38 1.32 7.52
N TRP A 39 -1.90 1.70 6.34
CA TRP A 39 -2.36 3.07 6.06
C TRP A 39 -3.40 3.56 7.07
N ARG A 40 -4.53 2.84 7.19
CA ARG A 40 -5.61 3.24 8.09
C ARG A 40 -5.33 2.94 9.56
N ARG A 41 -4.55 1.90 9.80
CA ARG A 41 -4.30 1.44 11.16
C ARG A 41 -3.33 2.33 11.93
N GLU A 42 -2.30 2.83 11.28
CA GLU A 42 -1.22 3.55 11.96
C GLU A 42 -0.77 4.81 11.20
N VAL A 43 -0.62 4.75 9.87
CA VAL A 43 -0.06 5.87 9.12
C VAL A 43 -0.96 7.10 9.16
N LEU A 44 -2.25 6.96 8.92
CA LEU A 44 -3.20 8.07 8.96
C LEU A 44 -3.38 8.67 10.36
N PRO A 45 -3.65 7.87 11.43
CA PRO A 45 -3.92 8.43 12.75
C PRO A 45 -2.68 8.97 13.45
N ASP A 46 -1.50 8.35 13.25
CA ASP A 46 -0.34 8.56 14.12
C ASP A 46 0.79 9.35 13.45
N THR A 47 0.67 9.66 12.15
CA THR A 47 1.70 10.39 11.40
C THR A 47 1.10 11.44 10.47
N ASP A 48 1.97 12.28 9.91
CA ASP A 48 1.70 13.25 8.85
C ASP A 48 2.41 12.88 7.53
N ILE A 49 2.76 11.60 7.32
CA ILE A 49 3.38 11.09 6.09
C ILE A 49 2.47 11.38 4.89
N GLU A 50 3.02 12.01 3.85
CA GLU A 50 2.24 12.51 2.72
C GLU A 50 1.89 11.43 1.69
N LEU A 51 2.78 10.46 1.47
CA LEU A 51 2.56 9.40 0.49
C LEU A 51 3.01 8.04 1.03
N MET A 52 2.15 7.04 0.95
CA MET A 52 2.51 5.65 1.19
C MET A 52 2.43 4.84 -0.11
N LEU A 53 3.42 4.01 -0.35
CA LEU A 53 3.43 3.03 -1.44
C LEU A 53 3.34 1.63 -0.85
N ALA A 54 2.35 0.86 -1.30
CA ALA A 54 2.09 -0.49 -0.83
C ALA A 54 1.89 -1.48 -1.98
N GLY A 55 1.85 -2.76 -1.64
CA GLY A 55 1.60 -3.86 -2.55
C GLY A 55 0.68 -4.91 -1.93
N HIS A 56 1.19 -6.12 -1.77
CA HIS A 56 0.59 -7.24 -1.03
C HIS A 56 -0.64 -7.89 -1.64
N THR A 57 -1.66 -7.13 -2.02
CA THR A 57 -3.00 -7.63 -2.36
C THR A 57 -3.05 -8.47 -3.64
N HIS A 58 -2.16 -8.18 -4.60
CA HIS A 58 -2.20 -8.72 -5.97
C HIS A 58 -3.57 -8.60 -6.64
N ALA A 59 -4.49 -7.79 -6.09
CA ALA A 59 -5.92 -7.77 -6.43
C ALA A 59 -6.54 -9.18 -6.40
N MET A 60 -6.05 -10.08 -5.52
CA MET A 60 -6.35 -11.52 -5.54
C MET A 60 -6.27 -12.14 -6.95
N GLN A 61 -5.41 -11.58 -7.81
CA GLN A 61 -5.15 -12.02 -9.18
C GLN A 61 -6.38 -11.98 -10.12
N ALA A 62 -7.50 -11.41 -9.67
CA ALA A 62 -8.74 -11.33 -10.45
C ALA A 62 -9.44 -9.99 -10.29
N ILE A 63 -9.68 -9.32 -11.42
CA ILE A 63 -10.52 -8.12 -11.51
C ILE A 63 -11.60 -8.36 -12.57
N MET A 64 -12.86 -8.18 -12.19
CA MET A 64 -14.02 -8.25 -13.08
C MET A 64 -14.87 -6.98 -12.92
N PHE A 65 -15.22 -6.35 -14.02
CA PHE A 65 -16.05 -5.14 -14.03
C PHE A 65 -15.52 -4.02 -13.11
N GLY A 66 -14.19 -3.89 -12.98
CA GLY A 66 -13.54 -2.90 -12.13
C GLY A 66 -13.47 -3.25 -10.64
N HIS A 67 -13.90 -4.44 -10.25
CA HIS A 67 -13.89 -4.93 -8.86
C HIS A 67 -12.99 -6.15 -8.71
N SER A 68 -12.33 -6.25 -7.56
CA SER A 68 -11.57 -7.43 -7.15
C SER A 68 -12.17 -8.04 -5.90
N LEU A 69 -12.05 -9.36 -5.74
CA LEU A 69 -12.40 -10.04 -4.49
C LEU A 69 -11.54 -9.54 -3.32
N ALA A 70 -10.37 -8.98 -3.61
CA ALA A 70 -9.52 -8.34 -2.60
C ALA A 70 -10.26 -7.22 -1.85
N SER A 71 -11.24 -6.55 -2.47
CA SER A 71 -12.03 -5.49 -1.83
C SER A 71 -12.87 -5.96 -0.64
N LEU A 72 -13.11 -7.25 -0.51
CA LEU A 72 -13.81 -7.83 0.64
C LEU A 72 -12.94 -7.87 1.91
N ILE A 73 -11.61 -7.83 1.73
CA ILE A 73 -10.62 -7.93 2.83
C ILE A 73 -9.85 -6.63 2.97
N TYR A 74 -9.46 -6.03 1.83
CA TYR A 74 -8.67 -4.81 1.76
C TYR A 74 -9.52 -3.68 1.18
N PRO A 75 -9.96 -2.69 1.97
CA PRO A 75 -10.63 -1.50 1.42
C PRO A 75 -9.77 -0.80 0.36
N GLU A 76 -8.46 -0.73 0.61
CA GLU A 76 -7.45 -0.24 -0.33
C GLU A 76 -6.73 -1.41 -1.00
N TRP A 77 -7.33 -1.99 -2.03
CA TRP A 77 -6.81 -3.20 -2.69
C TRP A 77 -5.98 -2.93 -3.95
N GLY A 78 -6.04 -1.75 -4.55
CA GLY A 78 -5.31 -1.43 -5.77
C GLY A 78 -5.55 -0.02 -6.27
N GLY A 79 -4.53 0.62 -6.83
CA GLY A 79 -4.59 1.99 -7.35
C GLY A 79 -4.36 3.06 -6.29
N MET A 80 -4.79 4.28 -6.59
CA MET A 80 -4.58 5.47 -5.76
C MET A 80 -5.77 5.77 -4.86
N TYR A 81 -5.50 6.02 -3.59
CA TYR A 81 -6.44 6.48 -2.57
C TYR A 81 -5.92 7.78 -1.96
N THR A 82 -6.83 8.70 -1.62
CA THR A 82 -6.47 10.00 -1.05
C THR A 82 -7.29 10.31 0.19
N GLU A 83 -6.65 10.91 1.19
CA GLU A 83 -7.28 11.45 2.40
C GLU A 83 -6.72 12.86 2.63
N GLY A 84 -7.49 13.88 2.23
CA GLY A 84 -7.00 15.26 2.16
C GLY A 84 -5.84 15.37 1.17
N ASP A 85 -4.71 15.90 1.64
CA ASP A 85 -3.48 16.08 0.84
C ASP A 85 -2.55 14.85 0.89
N ARG A 86 -2.99 13.77 1.53
CA ARG A 86 -2.20 12.56 1.73
C ARG A 86 -2.67 11.45 0.81
N GLY A 87 -1.74 10.59 0.37
CA GLY A 87 -2.04 9.53 -0.59
C GLY A 87 -1.48 8.16 -0.21
N LEU A 88 -2.23 7.13 -0.60
CA LEU A 88 -1.77 5.74 -0.63
C LEU A 88 -1.87 5.23 -2.07
N TYR A 89 -0.79 4.69 -2.59
CA TYR A 89 -0.83 3.92 -3.83
C TYR A 89 -0.58 2.44 -3.55
N VAL A 90 -1.50 1.58 -3.99
CA VAL A 90 -1.39 0.12 -3.87
C VAL A 90 -1.12 -0.48 -5.24
N ASN A 91 0.09 -0.98 -5.46
CA ASN A 91 0.49 -1.66 -6.69
C ASN A 91 0.12 -3.14 -6.61
N ILE A 92 -0.58 -3.65 -7.62
CA ILE A 92 -1.01 -5.05 -7.66
C ILE A 92 0.08 -6.03 -8.12
N GLY A 93 1.27 -5.51 -8.42
CA GLY A 93 2.47 -6.29 -8.70
C GLY A 93 2.53 -6.93 -10.08
N ILE A 94 3.69 -7.49 -10.38
CA ILE A 94 4.00 -8.18 -11.65
C ILE A 94 3.95 -9.70 -11.54
N GLY A 95 4.00 -10.24 -10.32
CA GLY A 95 4.05 -11.67 -10.02
C GLY A 95 2.69 -12.32 -9.76
N TYR A 96 2.71 -13.48 -9.14
CA TYR A 96 1.52 -14.22 -8.72
C TYR A 96 1.73 -14.83 -7.32
N VAL A 97 0.63 -15.21 -6.68
CA VAL A 97 0.63 -15.93 -5.42
C VAL A 97 -0.09 -17.28 -5.61
N GLY A 98 0.57 -18.36 -5.26
CA GLY A 98 0.03 -19.72 -5.41
C GLY A 98 -0.05 -20.17 -6.88
N LEU A 99 -1.15 -19.87 -7.55
CA LEU A 99 -1.37 -20.28 -8.94
C LEU A 99 -0.84 -19.23 -9.93
N PRO A 100 -0.12 -19.63 -10.99
CA PRO A 100 0.43 -18.71 -11.99
C PRO A 100 -0.64 -18.24 -12.99
N PHE A 101 -1.61 -17.50 -12.49
CA PHE A 101 -2.68 -16.95 -13.31
C PHE A 101 -3.05 -15.54 -12.87
N ARG A 102 -3.50 -14.71 -13.82
CA ARG A 102 -4.15 -13.42 -13.58
C ARG A 102 -5.30 -13.23 -14.56
N PHE A 103 -6.44 -12.77 -14.06
CA PHE A 103 -7.62 -12.48 -14.88
C PHE A 103 -8.05 -11.03 -14.65
N GLY A 104 -7.88 -10.17 -15.65
CA GLY A 104 -8.18 -8.74 -15.51
C GLY A 104 -7.22 -7.95 -14.59
N ALA A 105 -6.56 -8.62 -13.65
CA ALA A 105 -5.53 -8.06 -12.78
C ALA A 105 -4.15 -8.18 -13.46
N TRP A 106 -3.95 -7.47 -14.57
CA TRP A 106 -2.71 -7.56 -15.36
C TRP A 106 -1.50 -7.12 -14.55
N PRO A 107 -0.29 -7.64 -14.88
CA PRO A 107 0.96 -7.18 -14.28
C PRO A 107 1.09 -5.66 -14.38
N GLU A 108 1.48 -5.02 -13.28
CA GLU A 108 1.52 -3.56 -13.17
C GLU A 108 2.93 -3.05 -12.87
N ILE A 109 3.37 -2.07 -13.67
CA ILE A 109 4.51 -1.21 -13.36
C ILE A 109 3.99 0.22 -13.35
N THR A 110 4.12 0.91 -12.21
CA THR A 110 3.58 2.26 -12.01
C THR A 110 4.69 3.29 -12.00
N VAL A 111 4.48 4.39 -12.73
CA VAL A 111 5.32 5.58 -12.66
C VAL A 111 4.56 6.67 -11.93
N LEU A 112 5.08 7.11 -10.79
CA LEU A 112 4.56 8.23 -10.02
C LEU A 112 5.42 9.46 -10.26
N THR A 113 4.79 10.57 -10.62
CA THR A 113 5.46 11.86 -10.80
C THR A 113 5.05 12.79 -9.67
N LEU A 114 5.99 13.13 -8.80
CA LEU A 114 5.80 14.15 -7.78
C LEU A 114 6.08 15.54 -8.40
N ARG A 115 5.24 16.51 -8.12
CA ARG A 115 5.37 17.90 -8.59
C ARG A 115 5.23 18.85 -7.40
N ASN A 116 6.01 19.93 -7.44
CA ASN A 116 5.85 21.06 -6.53
C ASN A 116 4.67 21.92 -7.00
#